data_e6d6f18d98188f02010dadc7cb19d1ba
#
_entry.id   e6d6f18d98188f02010dadc7cb19d1ba
#
_cell.length_a   1.000
_cell.length_b   1.000
_cell.length_c   1.000
_cell.angle_alpha   90.00
_cell.angle_beta   90.00
_cell.angle_gamma   90.00
#
_symmetry.space_group_name_H-M   'P 1'
#
loop_
_entity.id
_entity.type
_entity.pdbx_description
1 polymer ?
#
loop_
_entity_poly.entity_id
_entity_poly.type
_entity_poly.pdbx_seq_one_letter_code
_entity_poly.pdbx_strand_id
1 'polypeptide(L)'
;MNDPLTPADGLGVLHLFCRIPRSWFAPPLNRRRLRAAVAAATTAGDQVVTVAILGHKADLAFMVLGEDLWRLRDFQTRIANAGLVVVDSYVSMTELSEYSQGLPEEMR
;
A
#
# COMPACT_ATOMS: atom_id res chain seq x y z
N MET A 1 15.34 15.79 3.93
CA MET A 1 13.96 15.31 3.80
C MET A 1 13.38 15.83 2.50
N ASN A 2 12.76 14.97 1.73
CA ASN A 2 12.19 15.35 0.44
C ASN A 2 10.85 16.05 0.61
N ASP A 3 10.58 17.03 -0.24
CA ASP A 3 9.22 17.55 -0.34
C ASP A 3 8.28 16.44 -0.80
N PRO A 4 7.00 16.49 -0.41
CA PRO A 4 6.03 15.52 -0.91
C PRO A 4 5.98 15.49 -2.43
N LEU A 5 5.85 14.30 -2.98
CA LEU A 5 5.66 14.08 -4.41
C LEU A 5 4.22 13.67 -4.62
N THR A 6 3.39 14.65 -5.00
CA THR A 6 1.96 14.45 -5.09
C THR A 6 1.48 14.43 -6.53
N PRO A 7 0.50 13.57 -6.87
CA PRO A 7 -0.17 13.65 -8.16
C PRO A 7 -0.87 15.00 -8.31
N ALA A 8 -1.05 15.46 -9.54
CA ALA A 8 -1.78 16.70 -9.82
C ALA A 8 -3.24 16.59 -9.34
N ASP A 9 -3.84 15.43 -9.50
CA ASP A 9 -5.21 15.13 -9.07
C ASP A 9 -5.26 13.76 -8.41
N GLY A 10 -6.12 13.60 -7.40
CA GLY A 10 -6.36 12.33 -6.76
C GLY A 10 -5.22 11.85 -5.88
N LEU A 11 -5.15 10.55 -5.69
CA LEU A 11 -4.18 9.88 -4.84
C LEU A 11 -3.34 8.92 -5.64
N GLY A 12 -2.12 8.66 -5.17
CA GLY A 12 -1.36 7.51 -5.64
C GLY A 12 -1.88 6.25 -4.95
N VAL A 13 -1.87 5.15 -5.68
CA VAL A 13 -2.27 3.84 -5.15
C VAL A 13 -1.15 2.86 -5.45
N LEU A 14 -0.49 2.39 -4.39
CA LEU A 14 0.55 1.38 -4.49
C LEU A 14 -0.08 0.00 -4.33
N HIS A 15 0.19 -0.89 -5.27
CA HIS A 15 -0.25 -2.28 -5.20
C HIS A 15 0.99 -3.16 -5.03
N LEU A 16 1.05 -3.90 -3.92
CA LEU A 16 2.13 -4.83 -3.64
C LEU A 16 1.55 -6.24 -3.52
N PHE A 17 2.13 -7.18 -4.27
CA PHE A 17 1.77 -8.59 -4.17
C PHE A 17 2.96 -9.31 -3.55
N CYS A 18 2.71 -9.98 -2.43
CA CYS A 18 3.78 -10.53 -1.59
C CYS A 18 3.59 -12.02 -1.36
N ARG A 19 4.72 -12.73 -1.35
CA ARG A 19 4.79 -14.10 -0.88
C ARG A 19 5.30 -14.10 0.55
N ILE A 20 4.74 -14.98 1.38
CA ILE A 20 5.17 -15.15 2.77
C ILE A 20 6.11 -16.35 2.81
N PRO A 21 7.43 -16.15 3.06
CA PRO A 21 8.32 -17.28 3.20
C PRO A 21 7.94 -18.16 4.39
N ARG A 22 8.15 -19.46 4.29
CA ARG A 22 7.81 -20.39 5.36
C ARG A 22 8.45 -20.01 6.68
N SER A 23 9.68 -19.54 6.65
CA SER A 23 10.43 -19.14 7.84
C SER A 23 9.95 -17.82 8.45
N TRP A 24 9.06 -17.10 7.77
CA TRP A 24 8.63 -15.75 8.18
C TRP A 24 7.98 -15.75 9.56
N PHE A 25 7.26 -16.81 9.88
CA PHE A 25 6.46 -16.89 11.12
C PHE A 25 7.30 -17.11 12.38
N ALA A 26 8.53 -17.63 12.25
CA ALA A 26 9.36 -17.98 13.39
C ALA A 26 9.85 -16.77 14.19
N PRO A 27 10.45 -15.72 13.59
CA PRO A 27 10.90 -14.57 14.37
C PRO A 27 9.76 -13.61 14.67
N PRO A 28 9.50 -13.29 15.95
CA PRO A 28 8.45 -12.30 16.27
C PRO A 28 8.74 -10.91 15.70
N LEU A 29 9.98 -10.60 15.39
CA LEU A 29 10.41 -9.33 14.80
C LEU A 29 9.71 -9.05 13.46
N ASN A 30 9.49 -10.09 12.64
CA ASN A 30 8.82 -9.91 11.35
C ASN A 30 7.40 -9.37 11.52
N ARG A 31 6.65 -9.93 12.46
CA ARG A 31 5.28 -9.46 12.74
C ARG A 31 5.26 -8.03 13.26
N ARG A 32 6.21 -7.71 14.15
CA ARG A 32 6.31 -6.36 14.70
C ARG A 32 6.66 -5.35 13.61
N ARG A 33 7.58 -5.69 12.71
CA ARG A 33 7.94 -4.82 11.59
C ARG A 33 6.78 -4.61 10.62
N LEU A 34 6.03 -5.68 10.34
CA LEU A 34 4.86 -5.58 9.48
C LEU A 34 3.80 -4.65 10.10
N ARG A 35 3.48 -4.86 11.37
CA ARG A 35 2.53 -4.01 12.08
C ARG A 35 2.99 -2.55 12.11
N ALA A 36 4.29 -2.34 12.35
CA ALA A 36 4.86 -0.99 12.37
C ALA A 36 4.74 -0.31 11.01
N ALA A 37 4.94 -1.04 9.92
CA ALA A 37 4.80 -0.49 8.58
C ALA A 37 3.35 -0.02 8.32
N VAL A 38 2.38 -0.85 8.65
CA VAL A 38 0.96 -0.51 8.50
C VAL A 38 0.58 0.66 9.40
N ALA A 39 1.03 0.64 10.66
CA ALA A 39 0.75 1.70 11.62
C ALA A 39 1.34 3.03 11.17
N ALA A 40 2.57 3.04 10.65
CA ALA A 40 3.21 4.26 10.17
C ALA A 40 2.44 4.87 9.00
N ALA A 41 1.99 4.05 8.04
CA ALA A 41 1.20 4.53 6.92
C ALA A 41 -0.14 5.10 7.39
N THR A 42 -0.84 4.38 8.26
CA THR A 42 -2.14 4.80 8.78
C THR A 42 -2.02 6.10 9.57
N THR A 43 -1.00 6.21 10.42
CA THR A 43 -0.76 7.44 11.21
C THR A 43 -0.47 8.63 10.30
N ALA A 44 0.21 8.41 9.19
CA ALA A 44 0.50 9.48 8.21
C ALA A 44 -0.73 9.88 7.38
N GLY A 45 -1.84 9.18 7.52
CA GLY A 45 -3.08 9.49 6.81
C GLY A 45 -3.32 8.65 5.56
N ASP A 46 -2.46 7.67 5.29
CA ASP A 46 -2.64 6.78 4.14
C ASP A 46 -3.64 5.67 4.50
N GLN A 47 -4.37 5.20 3.50
CA GLN A 47 -5.26 4.07 3.68
C GLN A 47 -4.55 2.79 3.26
N VAL A 48 -4.54 1.79 4.14
CA VAL A 48 -3.93 0.49 3.85
C VAL A 48 -5.02 -0.57 3.81
N VAL A 49 -5.12 -1.24 2.68
CA VAL A 49 -6.02 -2.39 2.51
C VAL A 49 -5.16 -3.63 2.34
N THR A 50 -5.39 -4.63 3.19
CA THR A 50 -4.67 -5.91 3.11
C THR A 50 -5.63 -6.97 2.58
N VAL A 51 -5.19 -7.74 1.61
CA VAL A 51 -6.01 -8.72 0.91
C VAL A 51 -5.30 -10.07 0.91
N ALA A 52 -6.01 -11.12 1.29
CA ALA A 52 -5.54 -12.49 1.09
C ALA A 52 -5.69 -12.85 -0.39
N ILE A 53 -4.65 -13.43 -0.97
CA ILE A 53 -4.64 -13.75 -2.39
C ILE A 53 -4.86 -15.25 -2.60
N LEU A 54 -5.74 -15.58 -3.53
CA LEU A 54 -5.99 -16.93 -3.97
C LEU A 54 -5.66 -17.04 -5.45
N GLY A 55 -4.87 -18.06 -5.80
CA GLY A 55 -4.66 -18.40 -7.22
C GLY A 55 -3.65 -17.53 -7.97
N HIS A 56 -3.03 -16.57 -7.33
CA HIS A 56 -1.91 -15.81 -7.88
C HIS A 56 -0.60 -16.34 -7.31
N LYS A 57 0.54 -15.87 -7.83
CA LYS A 57 1.87 -16.28 -7.33
C LYS A 57 2.23 -15.56 -6.02
N ALA A 58 1.24 -15.12 -5.28
CA ALA A 58 1.40 -14.37 -4.04
C ALA A 58 0.44 -14.92 -2.99
N ASP A 59 0.75 -14.63 -1.73
CA ASP A 59 -0.07 -15.03 -0.59
C ASP A 59 -0.95 -13.89 -0.10
N LEU A 60 -0.45 -12.66 -0.18
CA LEU A 60 -1.19 -11.49 0.24
C LEU A 60 -0.83 -10.28 -0.61
N ALA A 61 -1.72 -9.31 -0.59
CA ALA A 61 -1.47 -8.04 -1.27
C ALA A 61 -1.81 -6.88 -0.34
N PHE A 62 -1.10 -5.78 -0.56
CA PHE A 62 -1.39 -4.50 0.07
C PHE A 62 -1.78 -3.51 -1.01
N MET A 63 -2.83 -2.75 -0.75
CA MET A 63 -3.17 -1.60 -1.56
C MET A 63 -3.10 -0.39 -0.64
N VAL A 64 -2.21 0.55 -0.95
CA VAL A 64 -1.97 1.72 -0.11
C VAL A 64 -2.30 2.97 -0.91
N LEU A 65 -3.25 3.74 -0.41
CA LEU A 65 -3.70 4.97 -1.05
C LEU A 65 -3.15 6.15 -0.25
N GLY A 66 -2.48 7.06 -0.92
CA GLY A 66 -1.90 8.22 -0.24
C GLY A 66 -1.54 9.34 -1.19
N GLU A 67 -1.40 10.53 -0.63
CA GLU A 67 -1.09 11.74 -1.38
C GLU A 67 0.38 11.82 -1.77
N ASP A 68 1.27 11.24 -0.96
CA ASP A 68 2.71 11.40 -1.12
C ASP A 68 3.33 10.09 -1.63
N LEU A 69 3.79 10.10 -2.88
CA LEU A 69 4.40 8.93 -3.49
C LEU A 69 5.67 8.49 -2.76
N TRP A 70 6.38 9.41 -2.11
CA TRP A 70 7.54 9.05 -1.30
C TRP A 70 7.15 8.20 -0.09
N ARG A 71 6.01 8.49 0.55
CA ARG A 71 5.50 7.65 1.64
C ARG A 71 5.12 6.25 1.14
N LEU A 72 4.53 6.17 -0.06
CA LEU A 72 4.20 4.87 -0.65
C LEU A 72 5.46 4.06 -0.92
N ARG A 73 6.51 4.71 -1.43
CA ARG A 73 7.81 4.07 -1.64
C ARG A 73 8.41 3.57 -0.33
N ASP A 74 8.30 4.37 0.73
CA ASP A 74 8.79 4.00 2.06
C ASP A 74 8.04 2.78 2.61
N PHE A 75 6.73 2.73 2.42
CA PHE A 75 5.92 1.57 2.80
C PHE A 75 6.43 0.30 2.12
N GLN A 76 6.69 0.37 0.83
CA GLN A 76 7.24 -0.76 0.07
C GLN A 76 8.55 -1.25 0.69
N THR A 77 9.45 -0.34 1.03
CA THR A 77 10.73 -0.66 1.66
C THR A 77 10.51 -1.33 3.01
N ARG A 78 9.59 -0.82 3.83
CA ARG A 78 9.28 -1.40 5.14
C ARG A 78 8.69 -2.80 5.03
N ILE A 79 7.86 -3.06 4.02
CA ILE A 79 7.29 -4.39 3.78
C ILE A 79 8.41 -5.38 3.44
N ALA A 80 9.33 -5.00 2.57
CA ALA A 80 10.48 -5.85 2.24
C ALA A 80 11.34 -6.10 3.48
N ASN A 81 11.58 -5.07 4.30
CA ASN A 81 12.36 -5.19 5.53
C ASN A 81 11.65 -6.02 6.61
N ALA A 82 10.34 -6.18 6.50
CA ALA A 82 9.58 -7.08 7.38
C ALA A 82 9.68 -8.55 6.96
N GLY A 83 10.43 -8.84 5.91
CA GLY A 83 10.71 -10.21 5.48
C GLY A 83 9.74 -10.78 4.46
N LEU A 84 8.78 -10.00 3.98
CA LEU A 84 7.90 -10.43 2.90
C LEU A 84 8.61 -10.28 1.56
N VAL A 85 8.31 -11.18 0.62
CA VAL A 85 8.91 -11.13 -0.70
C VAL A 85 7.91 -10.47 -1.66
N VAL A 86 8.25 -9.30 -2.16
CA VAL A 86 7.43 -8.62 -3.17
C VAL A 86 7.66 -9.31 -4.50
N VAL A 87 6.63 -9.95 -5.02
CA VAL A 87 6.71 -10.71 -6.28
C VAL A 87 6.14 -9.94 -7.47
N ASP A 88 5.31 -8.93 -7.20
CA ASP A 88 4.78 -8.05 -8.23
C ASP A 88 4.31 -6.75 -7.59
N SER A 89 4.35 -5.67 -8.34
CA SER A 89 3.90 -4.38 -7.84
C SER A 89 3.59 -3.44 -9.00
N TYR A 90 2.70 -2.50 -8.75
CA TYR A 90 2.47 -1.40 -9.67
C TYR A 90 1.85 -0.22 -8.92
N VAL A 91 1.88 0.94 -9.56
CA VAL A 91 1.29 2.17 -9.03
C VAL A 91 0.21 2.62 -9.98
N SER A 92 -0.96 2.94 -9.44
CA SER A 92 -2.02 3.59 -10.19
C SER A 92 -2.37 4.91 -9.54
N MET A 93 -3.18 5.71 -10.21
CA MET A 93 -3.65 6.99 -9.70
C MET A 93 -5.16 6.97 -9.69
N THR A 94 -5.75 7.51 -8.62
CA THR A 94 -7.18 7.76 -8.63
C THR A 94 -7.44 9.01 -9.46
N GLU A 95 -8.54 9.03 -10.19
CA GLU A 95 -8.94 10.18 -10.98
C GLU A 95 -10.36 10.60 -10.61
N LEU A 96 -10.61 11.91 -10.60
CA LEU A 96 -11.96 12.41 -10.55
C LEU A 96 -12.53 12.35 -11.96
N SER A 97 -13.44 11.42 -12.21
CA SER A 97 -14.10 11.37 -13.51
C SER A 97 -15.10 12.51 -13.64
N GLU A 98 -15.26 13.02 -14.87
CA GLU A 98 -16.29 14.04 -15.15
C GLU A 98 -17.68 13.55 -14.78
N TYR A 99 -17.91 12.26 -14.97
CA TYR A 99 -19.18 11.62 -14.61
C TYR A 99 -19.46 11.72 -13.11
N SER A 100 -18.45 11.43 -12.27
CA SER A 100 -18.64 11.47 -10.83
C SER A 100 -18.82 12.89 -10.31
N GLN A 101 -18.30 13.90 -10.98
CA GLN A 101 -18.49 15.30 -10.60
C GLN A 101 -19.95 15.76 -10.73
N GLY A 102 -20.73 15.12 -11.60
CA GLY A 102 -22.15 15.42 -11.76
C GLY A 102 -23.06 14.69 -10.79
N LEU A 103 -22.51 13.84 -9.91
CA LEU A 103 -23.28 13.06 -8.96
C LEU A 103 -23.41 13.79 -7.61
N PRO A 104 -24.48 13.49 -6.84
CA PRO A 104 -24.54 13.96 -5.45
C PRO A 104 -23.30 13.51 -4.66
N GLU A 105 -22.93 14.30 -3.66
CA GLU A 105 -21.72 14.08 -2.90
C GLU A 105 -21.66 12.68 -2.27
N GLU A 106 -22.79 12.19 -1.76
CA GLU A 106 -22.86 10.87 -1.15
C GLU A 106 -22.67 9.72 -2.13
N MET A 107 -22.69 9.98 -3.43
CA MET A 107 -22.49 8.97 -4.46
C MET A 107 -21.08 8.99 -5.09
N ARG A 108 -20.25 9.87 -4.63
CA ARG A 108 -18.89 10.02 -5.16
C ARG A 108 -17.86 9.15 -4.49
#